data_0973873cd5693c4299cbea43dc803d58
#
_entry.id   0973873cd5693c4299cbea43dc803d58
#
_cell.length_a   1.000
_cell.length_b   1.000
_cell.length_c   1.000
_cell.angle_alpha   90.00
_cell.angle_beta   90.00
_cell.angle_gamma   90.00
#
_symmetry.space_group_name_H-M   'P 1'
#
loop_
_entity.id
_entity.type
_entity.pdbx_description
1 polymer ?
#
loop_
_entity_poly.entity_id
_entity_poly.type
_entity_poly.pdbx_seq_one_letter_code
_entity_poly.pdbx_strand_id
1 'polypeptide(L)'
;MPGSEDVYERLLASVKVLTAHARARGVRFLIENHPLSTIAGHEGRRLLPMVTSDELCRLLVDVGDPGFGVLIDVGHLNISAHALGFDRVQFVKTLAPFIGGFHLSDNDGIVDQHRPFGRDAWFMPLLRDCPRAPVTIELSRARTDEILQTRDAVADSL
;
A
#
# COMPACT_ATOMS: atom_id res chain seq x y z
N MET A 1 12.60 -1.26 -25.17
CA MET A 1 11.96 -0.79 -23.93
C MET A 1 12.98 -0.01 -23.14
N PRO A 2 12.62 1.15 -22.55
CA PRO A 2 13.54 1.81 -21.60
C PRO A 2 13.94 0.80 -20.53
N GLY A 3 15.21 0.84 -20.10
CA GLY A 3 15.69 -0.04 -19.03
C GLY A 3 14.91 0.22 -17.72
N SER A 4 14.89 -0.76 -16.82
CA SER A 4 14.22 -0.61 -15.52
C SER A 4 14.75 0.58 -14.71
N GLU A 5 16.02 0.93 -14.88
CA GLU A 5 16.66 2.08 -14.26
C GLU A 5 16.12 3.41 -14.80
N ASP A 6 15.91 3.54 -16.11
CA ASP A 6 15.30 4.76 -16.69
C ASP A 6 13.88 5.02 -16.16
N VAL A 7 13.12 3.96 -15.88
CA VAL A 7 11.77 4.06 -15.28
C VAL A 7 11.87 4.53 -13.83
N TYR A 8 12.82 3.97 -13.08
CA TYR A 8 13.05 4.36 -11.70
C TYR A 8 13.50 5.81 -11.57
N GLU A 9 14.44 6.27 -12.38
CA GLU A 9 14.95 7.64 -12.36
C GLU A 9 13.83 8.67 -12.66
N ARG A 10 12.94 8.37 -13.60
CA ARG A 10 11.78 9.22 -13.90
C ARG A 10 10.79 9.25 -12.73
N LEU A 11 10.53 8.11 -12.10
CA LEU A 11 9.69 8.02 -10.91
C LEU A 11 10.29 8.86 -9.79
N LEU A 12 11.58 8.67 -9.49
CA LEU A 12 12.30 9.40 -8.44
C LEU A 12 12.24 10.92 -8.67
N ALA A 13 12.49 11.38 -9.88
CA ALA A 13 12.40 12.79 -10.23
C ALA A 13 10.99 13.34 -10.00
N SER A 14 9.96 12.62 -10.42
CA SER A 14 8.56 13.01 -10.24
C SER A 14 8.18 13.05 -8.76
N VAL A 15 8.56 12.04 -7.99
CA VAL A 15 8.28 11.96 -6.55
C VAL A 15 8.95 13.11 -5.80
N LYS A 16 10.21 13.47 -6.13
CA LYS A 16 10.90 14.62 -5.52
C LYS A 16 10.15 15.93 -5.76
N VAL A 17 9.68 16.16 -6.98
CA VAL A 17 8.89 17.37 -7.33
C VAL A 17 7.58 17.41 -6.55
N LEU A 18 6.83 16.30 -6.53
CA LEU A 18 5.55 16.19 -5.81
C LEU A 18 5.73 16.36 -4.30
N THR A 19 6.76 15.75 -3.73
CA THR A 19 7.08 15.86 -2.30
C THR A 19 7.41 17.31 -1.92
N ALA A 20 8.23 17.99 -2.70
CA ALA A 20 8.56 19.40 -2.46
C ALA A 20 7.32 20.30 -2.55
N HIS A 21 6.42 20.04 -3.52
CA HIS A 21 5.17 20.77 -3.70
C HIS A 21 4.20 20.54 -2.53
N ALA A 22 4.04 19.31 -2.08
CA ALA A 22 3.21 18.93 -0.94
C ALA A 22 3.73 19.59 0.35
N ARG A 23 5.05 19.49 0.61
CA ARG A 23 5.69 20.09 1.76
C ARG A 23 5.48 21.62 1.83
N ALA A 24 5.59 22.31 0.71
CA ALA A 24 5.35 23.75 0.64
C ALA A 24 3.90 24.14 1.05
N ARG A 25 2.99 23.16 1.12
CA ARG A 25 1.58 23.32 1.52
C ARG A 25 1.24 22.67 2.86
N GLY A 26 2.24 22.17 3.60
CA GLY A 26 2.04 21.49 4.87
C GLY A 26 1.35 20.11 4.73
N VAL A 27 1.43 19.50 3.54
CA VAL A 27 0.84 18.18 3.24
C VAL A 27 1.95 17.14 3.15
N ARG A 28 1.73 15.97 3.76
CA ARG A 28 2.61 14.80 3.59
C ARG A 28 2.24 14.10 2.29
N PHE A 29 3.23 13.76 1.48
CA PHE A 29 3.05 12.99 0.25
C PHE A 29 3.36 11.51 0.49
N LEU A 30 2.46 10.63 0.10
CA LEU A 30 2.62 9.19 0.26
C LEU A 30 2.63 8.50 -1.10
N ILE A 31 3.46 7.47 -1.23
CA ILE A 31 3.41 6.54 -2.36
C ILE A 31 2.77 5.23 -1.91
N GLU A 32 1.92 4.70 -2.74
CA GLU A 32 1.22 3.44 -2.49
C GLU A 32 2.01 2.24 -3.03
N ASN A 33 1.99 1.10 -2.33
CA ASN A 33 2.50 -0.15 -2.85
C ASN A 33 1.56 -0.71 -3.93
N HIS A 34 2.13 -1.15 -5.04
CA HIS A 34 1.35 -1.71 -6.15
C HIS A 34 1.24 -3.24 -6.07
N PRO A 35 0.13 -3.83 -6.54
CA PRO A 35 0.01 -5.27 -6.70
C PRO A 35 0.81 -5.73 -7.92
N LEU A 36 1.16 -7.01 -7.96
CA LEU A 36 1.48 -7.65 -9.23
C LEU A 36 0.25 -7.60 -10.14
N SER A 37 0.50 -7.57 -11.45
CA SER A 37 -0.61 -7.44 -12.40
C SER A 37 -1.60 -8.59 -12.26
N THR A 38 -2.88 -8.24 -12.12
CA THR A 38 -4.02 -9.13 -12.20
C THR A 38 -4.75 -9.01 -13.55
N ILE A 39 -4.21 -8.21 -14.47
CA ILE A 39 -4.78 -8.00 -15.81
C ILE A 39 -4.62 -9.28 -16.63
N ALA A 40 -5.70 -9.74 -17.25
CA ALA A 40 -5.71 -10.92 -18.12
C ALA A 40 -4.59 -10.89 -19.18
N GLY A 41 -3.80 -11.95 -19.26
CA GLY A 41 -2.62 -12.05 -20.11
C GLY A 41 -1.35 -11.40 -19.55
N HIS A 42 -1.42 -10.82 -18.37
CA HIS A 42 -0.29 -10.20 -17.66
C HIS A 42 -0.18 -10.67 -16.20
N GLU A 43 -0.87 -11.76 -15.84
CA GLU A 43 -0.90 -12.29 -14.48
C GLU A 43 0.52 -12.58 -13.96
N GLY A 44 0.79 -12.10 -12.75
CA GLY A 44 2.10 -12.23 -12.12
C GLY A 44 3.22 -11.41 -12.78
N ARG A 45 2.93 -10.60 -13.80
CA ARG A 45 3.92 -9.71 -14.41
C ARG A 45 4.04 -8.43 -13.61
N ARG A 46 5.28 -8.00 -13.47
CA ARG A 46 5.60 -6.73 -12.84
C ARG A 46 5.44 -5.61 -13.86
N LEU A 47 4.27 -4.95 -13.85
CA LEU A 47 3.99 -3.82 -14.73
C LEU A 47 4.38 -2.48 -14.11
N LEU A 48 4.36 -2.38 -12.78
CA LEU A 48 4.64 -1.17 -12.02
C LEU A 48 5.74 -1.43 -10.98
N PRO A 49 6.54 -0.43 -10.61
CA PRO A 49 7.47 -0.49 -9.49
C PRO A 49 6.70 -0.43 -8.15
N MET A 50 7.42 -0.51 -7.05
CA MET A 50 6.89 -0.39 -5.67
C MET A 50 6.03 -1.59 -5.23
N VAL A 51 6.43 -2.78 -5.64
CA VAL A 51 5.79 -4.04 -5.28
C VAL A 51 6.41 -4.66 -4.03
N THR A 52 7.70 -4.44 -3.79
CA THR A 52 8.45 -5.00 -2.66
C THR A 52 8.87 -3.93 -1.65
N SER A 53 9.11 -4.35 -0.40
CA SER A 53 9.63 -3.45 0.63
C SER A 53 10.99 -2.84 0.26
N ASP A 54 11.86 -3.59 -0.41
CA ASP A 54 13.19 -3.11 -0.82
C ASP A 54 13.10 -1.96 -1.82
N GLU A 55 12.16 -2.02 -2.76
CA GLU A 55 11.94 -0.92 -3.70
C GLU A 55 11.42 0.34 -3.01
N LEU A 56 10.47 0.18 -2.09
CA LEU A 56 9.95 1.29 -1.31
C LEU A 56 11.04 1.88 -0.39
N CYS A 57 11.84 1.04 0.27
CA CYS A 57 12.97 1.50 1.08
C CYS A 57 14.00 2.25 0.23
N ARG A 58 14.35 1.75 -0.95
CA ARG A 58 15.24 2.44 -1.89
C ARG A 58 14.69 3.82 -2.22
N LEU A 59 13.42 3.91 -2.61
CA LEU A 59 12.79 5.18 -2.98
C LEU A 59 12.74 6.16 -1.79
N LEU A 60 12.41 5.69 -0.59
CA LEU A 60 12.41 6.51 0.62
C LEU A 60 13.79 7.12 0.91
N VAL A 61 14.85 6.31 0.78
CA VAL A 61 16.23 6.76 0.95
C VAL A 61 16.64 7.76 -0.12
N ASP A 62 16.33 7.48 -1.39
CA ASP A 62 16.74 8.31 -2.54
C ASP A 62 15.97 9.64 -2.59
N VAL A 63 14.71 9.69 -2.08
CA VAL A 63 13.95 10.93 -1.90
C VAL A 63 14.52 11.74 -0.73
N GLY A 64 14.78 11.10 0.42
CA GLY A 64 15.44 11.71 1.57
C GLY A 64 14.67 12.85 2.23
N ASP A 65 13.35 12.91 2.08
CA ASP A 65 12.50 14.00 2.62
C ASP A 65 11.54 13.45 3.70
N PRO A 66 11.52 14.00 4.93
CA PRO A 66 10.63 13.54 6.00
C PRO A 66 9.14 13.76 5.70
N GLY A 67 8.79 14.61 4.76
CA GLY A 67 7.43 14.82 4.27
C GLY A 67 6.96 13.74 3.29
N PHE A 68 7.85 12.81 2.90
CA PHE A 68 7.53 11.66 2.05
C PHE A 68 7.33 10.40 2.89
N GLY A 69 6.43 9.52 2.48
CA GLY A 69 6.15 8.27 3.17
C GLY A 69 5.43 7.25 2.30
N VAL A 70 4.91 6.21 2.93
CA VAL A 70 4.23 5.09 2.26
C VAL A 70 2.77 5.02 2.70
N LEU A 71 1.88 4.81 1.75
CA LEU A 71 0.52 4.34 1.94
C LEU A 71 0.53 2.83 1.72
N ILE A 72 0.10 2.07 2.70
CA ILE A 72 0.01 0.61 2.58
C ILE A 72 -1.41 0.23 2.16
N ASP A 73 -1.55 -0.26 0.93
CA ASP A 73 -2.73 -1.00 0.53
C ASP A 73 -2.54 -2.49 0.87
N VAL A 74 -3.36 -2.99 1.80
CA VAL A 74 -3.24 -4.37 2.30
C VAL A 74 -3.74 -5.40 1.29
N GLY A 75 -4.66 -5.02 0.39
CA GLY A 75 -5.14 -5.86 -0.69
C GLY A 75 -4.06 -6.08 -1.75
N HIS A 76 -3.41 -5.00 -2.20
CA HIS A 76 -2.25 -5.06 -3.10
C HIS A 76 -1.11 -5.90 -2.51
N LEU A 77 -0.84 -5.68 -1.21
CA LEU A 77 0.19 -6.43 -0.49
C LEU A 77 -0.13 -7.93 -0.44
N ASN A 78 -1.39 -8.30 -0.20
CA ASN A 78 -1.81 -9.71 -0.15
C ASN A 78 -1.53 -10.43 -1.47
N ILE A 79 -1.87 -9.81 -2.61
CA ILE A 79 -1.63 -10.34 -3.96
C ILE A 79 -0.13 -10.51 -4.21
N SER A 80 0.66 -9.48 -3.93
CA SER A 80 2.10 -9.49 -4.21
C SER A 80 2.84 -10.49 -3.32
N ALA A 81 2.47 -10.58 -2.04
CA ALA A 81 3.04 -11.54 -1.10
C ALA A 81 2.73 -12.98 -1.51
N HIS A 82 1.49 -13.25 -1.94
CA HIS A 82 1.09 -14.57 -2.43
C HIS A 82 1.89 -14.97 -3.68
N ALA A 83 1.98 -14.07 -4.65
CA ALA A 83 2.63 -14.36 -5.94
C ALA A 83 4.15 -14.46 -5.84
N LEU A 84 4.80 -13.68 -4.97
CA LEU A 84 6.27 -13.65 -4.83
C LEU A 84 6.79 -14.47 -3.64
N GLY A 85 5.90 -14.97 -2.77
CA GLY A 85 6.27 -15.82 -1.64
C GLY A 85 6.98 -15.09 -0.50
N PHE A 86 6.74 -13.79 -0.29
CA PHE A 86 7.30 -13.05 0.83
C PHE A 86 6.31 -12.88 2.00
N ASP A 87 6.84 -12.61 3.19
CA ASP A 87 6.04 -12.37 4.38
C ASP A 87 5.46 -10.94 4.40
N ARG A 88 4.13 -10.83 4.28
CA ARG A 88 3.38 -9.57 4.29
C ARG A 88 3.46 -8.82 5.63
N VAL A 89 3.57 -9.55 6.75
CA VAL A 89 3.74 -8.92 8.08
C VAL A 89 5.12 -8.30 8.19
N GLN A 90 6.16 -9.01 7.72
CA GLN A 90 7.51 -8.48 7.68
C GLN A 90 7.63 -7.27 6.74
N PHE A 91 6.92 -7.26 5.61
CA PHE A 91 6.84 -6.11 4.70
C PHE A 91 6.37 -4.85 5.45
N VAL A 92 5.24 -4.93 6.18
CA VAL A 92 4.70 -3.81 6.94
C VAL A 92 5.65 -3.39 8.06
N LYS A 93 6.23 -4.33 8.80
CA LYS A 93 7.21 -4.04 9.87
C LYS A 93 8.44 -3.32 9.35
N THR A 94 8.94 -3.69 8.18
CA THR A 94 10.09 -3.04 7.55
C THR A 94 9.80 -1.56 7.23
N LEU A 95 8.57 -1.27 6.81
CA LEU A 95 8.16 0.07 6.40
C LEU A 95 7.51 0.89 7.53
N ALA A 96 7.30 0.31 8.73
CA ALA A 96 6.56 0.92 9.83
C ALA A 96 6.97 2.38 10.16
N PRO A 97 8.26 2.77 10.17
CA PRO A 97 8.66 4.16 10.44
C PRO A 97 8.19 5.18 9.39
N PHE A 98 7.85 4.71 8.19
CA PHE A 98 7.52 5.53 7.03
C PHE A 98 6.04 5.51 6.68
N ILE A 99 5.25 4.62 7.31
CA ILE A 99 3.82 4.50 7.03
C ILE A 99 3.10 5.79 7.42
N GLY A 100 2.34 6.31 6.47
CA GLY A 100 1.53 7.50 6.62
C GLY A 100 0.04 7.25 6.51
N GLY A 101 -0.38 6.05 6.13
CA GLY A 101 -1.78 5.65 6.02
C GLY A 101 -1.95 4.22 5.52
N PHE A 102 -3.19 3.75 5.58
CA PHE A 102 -3.60 2.44 5.09
C PHE A 102 -4.84 2.54 4.20
N HIS A 103 -4.84 1.80 3.09
CA HIS A 103 -6.04 1.37 2.39
C HIS A 103 -6.37 -0.07 2.80
N LEU A 104 -7.62 -0.30 3.20
CA LEU A 104 -8.07 -1.59 3.72
C LEU A 104 -9.15 -2.20 2.84
N SER A 105 -8.86 -3.36 2.31
CA SER A 105 -9.80 -4.26 1.65
C SER A 105 -9.32 -5.69 1.78
N ASP A 106 -10.18 -6.66 1.51
CA ASP A 106 -9.80 -8.07 1.46
C ASP A 106 -9.87 -8.62 0.03
N ASN A 107 -9.13 -9.70 -0.20
CA ASN A 107 -9.11 -10.43 -1.45
C ASN A 107 -8.57 -11.86 -1.25
N ASP A 108 -8.61 -12.68 -2.31
CA ASP A 108 -8.13 -14.06 -2.28
C ASP A 108 -6.61 -14.21 -2.48
N GLY A 109 -5.87 -13.12 -2.57
CA GLY A 109 -4.44 -13.12 -2.86
C GLY A 109 -4.10 -13.30 -4.35
N ILE A 110 -5.09 -13.35 -5.22
CA ILE A 110 -4.91 -13.55 -6.67
C ILE A 110 -5.40 -12.36 -7.47
N VAL A 111 -6.61 -11.86 -7.13
CA VAL A 111 -7.28 -10.76 -7.83
C VAL A 111 -7.61 -9.67 -6.84
N ASP A 112 -7.44 -8.42 -7.25
CA ASP A 112 -7.79 -7.26 -6.43
C ASP A 112 -9.32 -7.04 -6.44
N GLN A 113 -9.96 -7.61 -5.42
CA GLN A 113 -11.42 -7.71 -5.35
C GLN A 113 -12.07 -6.63 -4.51
N HIS A 114 -11.30 -5.94 -3.67
CA HIS A 114 -11.80 -4.93 -2.72
C HIS A 114 -13.01 -5.43 -1.92
N ARG A 115 -12.90 -6.63 -1.31
CA ARG A 115 -13.97 -7.26 -0.52
C ARG A 115 -14.10 -6.64 0.86
N PRO A 116 -15.31 -6.66 1.45
CA PRO A 116 -15.50 -6.45 2.87
C PRO A 116 -14.70 -7.45 3.71
N PHE A 117 -14.34 -7.04 4.92
CA PHE A 117 -13.56 -7.86 5.87
C PHE A 117 -14.08 -7.70 7.29
N GLY A 118 -13.71 -8.64 8.16
CA GLY A 118 -14.06 -8.67 9.57
C GLY A 118 -12.87 -8.43 10.50
N ARG A 119 -13.10 -8.58 11.81
CA ARG A 119 -12.09 -8.39 12.88
C ARG A 119 -10.95 -9.39 12.82
N ASP A 120 -11.13 -10.51 12.14
CA ASP A 120 -10.17 -11.60 11.94
C ASP A 120 -9.26 -11.41 10.73
N ALA A 121 -9.43 -10.31 9.97
CA ALA A 121 -8.57 -10.01 8.83
C ALA A 121 -7.09 -9.93 9.25
N TRP A 122 -6.22 -10.53 8.46
CA TRP A 122 -4.80 -10.74 8.78
C TRP A 122 -4.04 -9.44 9.11
N PHE A 123 -4.49 -8.32 8.60
CA PHE A 123 -3.85 -7.01 8.76
C PHE A 123 -4.34 -6.24 10.00
N MET A 124 -5.44 -6.65 10.63
CA MET A 124 -6.00 -5.93 11.78
C MET A 124 -5.01 -5.76 12.96
N PRO A 125 -4.18 -6.75 13.31
CA PRO A 125 -3.16 -6.56 14.34
C PRO A 125 -2.13 -5.48 13.99
N LEU A 126 -1.83 -5.27 12.69
CA LEU A 126 -0.81 -4.33 12.23
C LEU A 126 -1.25 -2.87 12.39
N LEU A 127 -2.56 -2.60 12.38
CA LEU A 127 -3.08 -1.25 12.58
C LEU A 127 -2.74 -0.71 13.97
N ARG A 128 -2.70 -1.59 14.97
CA ARG A 128 -2.35 -1.24 16.36
C ARG A 128 -0.88 -0.80 16.50
N ASP A 129 -0.01 -1.29 15.63
CA ASP A 129 1.40 -0.88 15.61
C ASP A 129 1.58 0.51 14.97
N CYS A 130 0.55 1.02 14.28
CA CYS A 130 0.54 2.32 13.60
C CYS A 130 -0.69 3.17 13.97
N PRO A 131 -0.96 3.45 15.25
CA PRO A 131 -2.24 3.99 15.73
C PRO A 131 -2.54 5.42 15.27
N ARG A 132 -1.57 6.12 14.68
CA ARG A 132 -1.73 7.48 14.16
C ARG A 132 -1.89 7.53 12.64
N ALA A 133 -1.75 6.41 11.96
CA ALA A 133 -1.91 6.35 10.52
C ALA A 133 -3.41 6.39 10.17
N PRO A 134 -3.87 7.34 9.35
CA PRO A 134 -5.24 7.34 8.87
C PRO A 134 -5.53 6.07 8.08
N VAL A 135 -6.77 5.61 8.19
CA VAL A 135 -7.25 4.40 7.55
C VAL A 135 -8.38 4.75 6.60
N THR A 136 -8.30 4.28 5.37
CA THR A 136 -9.37 4.34 4.37
C THR A 136 -9.87 2.93 4.09
N ILE A 137 -11.18 2.71 4.19
CA ILE A 137 -11.83 1.46 3.78
C ILE A 137 -12.16 1.58 2.30
N GLU A 138 -11.59 0.71 1.48
CA GLU A 138 -11.73 0.74 0.03
C GLU A 138 -12.45 -0.51 -0.46
N LEU A 139 -13.78 -0.42 -0.60
CA LEU A 139 -14.62 -1.54 -0.98
C LEU A 139 -15.24 -1.34 -2.37
N SER A 140 -15.33 -2.42 -3.13
CA SER A 140 -16.01 -2.46 -4.42
C SER A 140 -17.29 -3.29 -4.33
N ARG A 141 -18.40 -2.73 -4.83
CA ARG A 141 -19.71 -3.41 -4.92
C ARG A 141 -20.26 -3.94 -3.57
N ALA A 142 -19.81 -3.37 -2.47
CA ALA A 142 -20.28 -3.74 -1.15
C ALA A 142 -21.68 -3.13 -0.85
N ARG A 143 -22.51 -3.85 -0.12
CA ARG A 143 -23.78 -3.37 0.38
C ARG A 143 -23.57 -2.46 1.59
N THR A 144 -24.53 -1.61 1.90
CA THR A 144 -24.45 -0.66 3.02
C THR A 144 -24.18 -1.36 4.36
N ASP A 145 -24.84 -2.49 4.61
CA ASP A 145 -24.64 -3.27 5.84
C ASP A 145 -23.22 -3.84 5.94
N GLU A 146 -22.64 -4.30 4.85
CA GLU A 146 -21.25 -4.78 4.79
C GLU A 146 -20.26 -3.66 5.04
N ILE A 147 -20.49 -2.47 4.48
CA ILE A 147 -19.66 -1.27 4.73
C ILE A 147 -19.69 -0.90 6.22
N LEU A 148 -20.87 -0.90 6.83
CA LEU A 148 -21.04 -0.57 8.25
C LEU A 148 -20.36 -1.61 9.15
N GLN A 149 -20.49 -2.91 8.86
CA GLN A 149 -19.83 -3.98 9.60
C GLN A 149 -18.30 -3.88 9.49
N THR A 150 -17.78 -3.60 8.30
CA THR A 150 -16.35 -3.41 8.07
C THR A 150 -15.82 -2.19 8.84
N ARG A 151 -16.54 -1.07 8.80
CA ARG A 151 -16.22 0.14 9.59
C ARG A 151 -16.16 -0.18 11.09
N ASP A 152 -17.16 -0.89 11.61
CA ASP A 152 -17.23 -1.21 13.04
C ASP A 152 -16.10 -2.16 13.45
N ALA A 153 -15.74 -3.12 12.58
CA ALA A 153 -14.58 -3.98 12.80
C ALA A 153 -13.27 -3.18 12.91
N VAL A 154 -13.07 -2.16 12.07
CA VAL A 154 -11.90 -1.27 12.13
C VAL A 154 -11.93 -0.42 13.39
N ALA A 155 -13.07 0.23 13.69
CA ALA A 155 -13.20 1.12 14.86
C ALA A 155 -12.91 0.41 16.19
N ASP A 156 -13.32 -0.86 16.31
CA ASP A 156 -13.08 -1.68 17.50
C ASP A 156 -11.60 -2.17 17.63
N SER A 157 -10.80 -1.98 16.60
CA SER A 157 -9.40 -2.47 16.54
C SER A 157 -8.38 -1.36 16.76
N LEU A 158 -8.78 -0.10 16.61
CA LEU A 158 -7.96 1.11 16.84
C LEU A 158 -8.12 1.62 18.26
#